data_170eb079efa163d3432fb84344b6da03
#
_entry.id   170eb079efa163d3432fb84344b6da03
#
_cell.length_a   1.000
_cell.length_b   1.000
_cell.length_c   1.000
_cell.angle_alpha   90.00
_cell.angle_beta   90.00
_cell.angle_gamma   90.00
#
_symmetry.space_group_name_H-M   'P 1'
#
loop_
_entity.id
_entity.type
_entity.pdbx_description
1 polymer ?
#
loop_
_entity_poly.entity_id
_entity_poly.type
_entity_poly.pdbx_seq_one_letter_code
_entity_poly.pdbx_strand_id
1 'polypeptide(L)'
;MRGRKPVLTKGARPGDHILMTKGIALEGTAILAYDFSQTAMRLGLKDNDINEAKKLMKQVSVIPEAMIFGQQGATAMHDVTRGGILETLMEMASLADVGLEIDYGCMPQPKVAARFAEAFDFDPLKMISSGTLVASVPEDKLMGVKRALDQAGIVWADIGKVTSEKGVRIKFDSGVTKYQEVHPEEDELARMWTRYTPDDA
;
A
#
# COMPACT_ATOMS: atom_id res chain seq x y z
N MET A 1 -27.00 4.26 2.94
CA MET A 1 -26.22 5.47 3.30
C MET A 1 -26.83 6.69 2.63
N ARG A 2 -27.99 7.17 3.09
CA ARG A 2 -28.60 8.39 2.52
C ARG A 2 -27.89 9.62 3.09
N GLY A 3 -27.35 10.52 2.24
CA GLY A 3 -26.86 11.84 2.61
C GLY A 3 -25.34 12.02 2.78
N ARG A 4 -24.49 10.99 2.59
CA ARG A 4 -23.03 11.16 2.61
C ARG A 4 -22.49 11.30 1.19
N LYS A 5 -21.58 12.26 0.98
CA LYS A 5 -20.82 12.34 -0.27
C LYS A 5 -19.74 11.26 -0.27
N PRO A 6 -19.47 10.60 -1.41
CA PRO A 6 -18.34 9.67 -1.52
C PRO A 6 -17.02 10.43 -1.32
N VAL A 7 -16.07 9.79 -0.66
CA VAL A 7 -14.67 10.27 -0.63
C VAL A 7 -14.02 9.78 -1.92
N LEU A 8 -13.48 10.71 -2.69
CA LEU A 8 -12.90 10.42 -4.01
C LEU A 8 -11.37 10.46 -3.92
N THR A 9 -10.68 9.75 -4.81
CA THR A 9 -9.21 9.74 -4.91
C THR A 9 -8.62 11.13 -5.10
N LYS A 10 -9.30 12.03 -5.83
CA LYS A 10 -8.85 13.38 -6.19
C LYS A 10 -9.06 14.47 -5.13
N GLY A 11 -9.41 14.10 -3.90
CA GLY A 11 -9.78 15.08 -2.86
C GLY A 11 -8.62 15.58 -1.99
N ALA A 12 -7.40 15.07 -2.16
CA ALA A 12 -6.23 15.43 -1.36
C ALA A 12 -5.87 16.92 -1.51
N ARG A 13 -5.41 17.54 -0.41
CA ARG A 13 -5.10 18.98 -0.35
C ARG A 13 -3.75 19.22 0.31
N PRO A 14 -2.97 20.21 -0.14
CA PRO A 14 -1.72 20.59 0.54
C PRO A 14 -1.94 20.82 2.04
N GLY A 15 -1.09 20.22 2.86
CA GLY A 15 -1.18 20.21 4.32
C GLY A 15 -1.87 18.99 4.92
N ASP A 16 -2.61 18.20 4.14
CA ASP A 16 -3.17 16.93 4.61
C ASP A 16 -2.06 15.91 4.92
N HIS A 17 -2.30 15.04 5.90
CA HIS A 17 -1.48 13.87 6.17
C HIS A 17 -1.85 12.72 5.24
N ILE A 18 -0.87 11.90 4.89
CA ILE A 18 -1.08 10.63 4.17
C ILE A 18 -1.00 9.49 5.17
N LEU A 19 -2.15 8.88 5.44
CA LEU A 19 -2.24 7.68 6.27
C LEU A 19 -2.34 6.44 5.40
N MET A 20 -1.67 5.38 5.84
CA MET A 20 -1.70 4.07 5.22
C MET A 20 -2.13 3.02 6.23
N THR A 21 -2.91 2.02 5.82
CA THR A 21 -3.35 0.93 6.70
C THR A 21 -2.68 -0.39 6.37
N LYS A 22 -2.55 -1.27 7.36
CA LYS A 22 -1.99 -2.63 7.32
C LYS A 22 -0.53 -2.67 6.86
N GLY A 23 -0.26 -2.78 5.55
CA GLY A 23 1.13 -2.87 5.09
C GLY A 23 1.24 -3.00 3.57
N ILE A 24 2.46 -2.83 3.03
CA ILE A 24 2.75 -2.97 1.61
C ILE A 24 2.95 -4.44 1.21
N ALA A 25 2.71 -4.76 -0.07
CA ALA A 25 2.91 -6.06 -0.70
C ALA A 25 2.10 -7.22 -0.09
N LEU A 26 0.91 -6.95 0.50
CA LEU A 26 0.11 -7.97 1.19
C LEU A 26 -0.35 -9.08 0.26
N GLU A 27 -1.16 -8.72 -0.74
CA GLU A 27 -1.77 -9.69 -1.65
C GLU A 27 -0.73 -10.38 -2.52
N GLY A 28 0.22 -9.63 -3.09
CA GLY A 28 1.26 -10.21 -3.93
C GLY A 28 2.10 -11.25 -3.19
N THR A 29 2.47 -10.98 -1.94
CA THR A 29 3.16 -11.95 -1.09
C THR A 29 2.31 -13.20 -0.87
N ALA A 30 1.00 -13.04 -0.63
CA ALA A 30 0.11 -14.18 -0.44
C ALA A 30 -0.05 -15.00 -1.73
N ILE A 31 -0.19 -14.34 -2.89
CA ILE A 31 -0.25 -15.01 -4.20
C ILE A 31 1.04 -15.82 -4.44
N LEU A 32 2.22 -15.22 -4.23
CA LEU A 32 3.48 -15.94 -4.37
C LEU A 32 3.57 -17.17 -3.45
N ALA A 33 3.02 -17.06 -2.23
CA ALA A 33 2.99 -18.19 -1.30
C ALA A 33 2.01 -19.29 -1.71
N TYR A 34 0.92 -18.95 -2.41
CA TYR A 34 -0.04 -19.95 -2.92
C TYR A 34 0.47 -20.61 -4.20
N ASP A 35 0.85 -19.80 -5.18
CA ASP A 35 1.05 -20.24 -6.57
C ASP A 35 2.50 -20.64 -6.86
N PHE A 36 3.46 -20.23 -6.01
CA PHE A 36 4.90 -20.48 -6.18
C PHE A 36 5.55 -21.02 -4.90
N SER A 37 4.84 -21.85 -4.13
CA SER A 37 5.33 -22.36 -2.83
C SER A 37 6.61 -23.19 -2.97
N GLN A 38 6.72 -24.03 -4.02
CA GLN A 38 7.92 -24.81 -4.30
C GLN A 38 9.10 -23.92 -4.71
N THR A 39 8.82 -22.88 -5.49
CA THR A 39 9.84 -21.88 -5.83
C THR A 39 10.28 -21.11 -4.60
N ALA A 40 9.36 -20.70 -3.72
CA ALA A 40 9.65 -20.05 -2.45
C ALA A 40 10.62 -20.90 -1.59
N MET A 41 10.36 -22.20 -1.49
CA MET A 41 11.27 -23.14 -0.80
C MET A 41 12.65 -23.22 -1.46
N ARG A 42 12.71 -23.30 -2.79
CA ARG A 42 13.98 -23.29 -3.54
C ARG A 42 14.78 -22.01 -3.34
N LEU A 43 14.10 -20.89 -3.13
CA LEU A 43 14.70 -19.59 -2.81
C LEU A 43 15.05 -19.41 -1.32
N GLY A 44 14.87 -20.46 -0.50
CA GLY A 44 15.31 -20.50 0.89
C GLY A 44 14.25 -20.09 1.93
N LEU A 45 13.02 -19.81 1.51
CA LEU A 45 11.90 -19.60 2.43
C LEU A 45 11.46 -20.93 3.07
N LYS A 46 11.01 -20.86 4.33
CA LYS A 46 10.60 -22.04 5.09
C LYS A 46 9.07 -22.20 5.04
N ASP A 47 8.59 -23.42 5.34
CA ASP A 47 7.16 -23.71 5.43
C ASP A 47 6.40 -22.71 6.34
N ASN A 48 7.04 -22.29 7.45
CA ASN A 48 6.43 -21.29 8.33
C ASN A 48 6.27 -19.92 7.64
N ASP A 49 7.22 -19.50 6.81
CA ASP A 49 7.16 -18.25 6.05
C ASP A 49 6.02 -18.33 5.01
N ILE A 50 5.93 -19.46 4.30
CA ILE A 50 4.86 -19.70 3.32
C ILE A 50 3.48 -19.68 4.00
N ASN A 51 3.35 -20.38 5.13
CA ASN A 51 2.09 -20.40 5.87
C ASN A 51 1.72 -19.03 6.48
N GLU A 52 2.69 -18.23 6.90
CA GLU A 52 2.48 -16.86 7.38
C GLU A 52 2.06 -15.94 6.22
N ALA A 53 2.71 -16.04 5.07
CA ALA A 53 2.39 -15.28 3.87
C ALA A 53 0.97 -15.57 3.35
N LYS A 54 0.55 -16.84 3.31
CA LYS A 54 -0.82 -17.24 2.94
C LYS A 54 -1.90 -16.58 3.80
N LYS A 55 -1.61 -16.28 5.08
CA LYS A 55 -2.56 -15.62 5.98
C LYS A 55 -2.83 -14.16 5.59
N LEU A 56 -1.94 -13.51 4.86
CA LEU A 56 -2.13 -12.14 4.39
C LEU A 56 -3.35 -12.01 3.47
N MET A 57 -3.73 -13.06 2.74
CA MET A 57 -4.94 -13.10 1.91
C MET A 57 -6.22 -12.81 2.71
N LYS A 58 -6.23 -13.06 4.01
CA LYS A 58 -7.39 -12.73 4.87
C LYS A 58 -7.53 -11.22 5.16
N GLN A 59 -6.56 -10.42 4.76
CA GLN A 59 -6.51 -8.98 5.02
C GLN A 59 -6.89 -8.12 3.82
N VAL A 60 -7.32 -8.71 2.70
CA VAL A 60 -7.57 -7.98 1.42
C VAL A 60 -8.80 -7.05 1.47
N SER A 61 -9.68 -7.19 2.44
CA SER A 61 -10.82 -6.27 2.59
C SER A 61 -10.38 -4.95 3.19
N VAL A 62 -10.75 -3.83 2.56
CA VAL A 62 -10.53 -2.44 3.04
C VAL A 62 -11.80 -1.78 3.56
N ILE A 63 -12.90 -2.51 3.65
CA ILE A 63 -14.21 -1.94 4.00
C ILE A 63 -14.21 -1.29 5.39
N PRO A 64 -13.67 -1.91 6.46
CA PRO A 64 -13.64 -1.30 7.78
C PRO A 64 -12.89 0.02 7.81
N GLU A 65 -11.71 0.06 7.18
CA GLU A 65 -10.86 1.25 7.08
C GLU A 65 -11.54 2.37 6.29
N ALA A 66 -12.09 2.04 5.11
CA ALA A 66 -12.78 3.00 4.26
C ALA A 66 -13.98 3.63 4.98
N MET A 67 -14.71 2.85 5.77
CA MET A 67 -15.81 3.34 6.60
C MET A 67 -15.33 4.32 7.68
N ILE A 68 -14.22 4.03 8.34
CA ILE A 68 -13.60 4.90 9.35
C ILE A 68 -13.15 6.21 8.69
N PHE A 69 -12.34 6.15 7.65
CA PHE A 69 -11.85 7.33 6.94
C PHE A 69 -12.99 8.22 6.43
N GLY A 70 -14.00 7.61 5.79
CA GLY A 70 -15.17 8.33 5.30
C GLY A 70 -16.02 8.96 6.41
N GLN A 71 -16.09 8.34 7.60
CA GLN A 71 -16.83 8.88 8.75
C GLN A 71 -16.09 10.00 9.48
N GLN A 72 -14.77 9.90 9.54
CA GLN A 72 -13.92 10.84 10.26
C GLN A 72 -13.48 12.04 9.41
N GLY A 73 -13.81 12.07 8.11
CA GLY A 73 -13.60 13.23 7.26
C GLY A 73 -12.29 13.25 6.48
N ALA A 74 -11.82 12.08 6.05
CA ALA A 74 -10.77 12.00 5.04
C ALA A 74 -11.19 12.77 3.78
N THR A 75 -10.24 13.46 3.15
CA THR A 75 -10.43 14.25 1.93
C THR A 75 -10.31 13.41 0.68
N ALA A 76 -9.41 12.42 0.70
CA ALA A 76 -9.24 11.44 -0.37
C ALA A 76 -8.97 10.06 0.21
N MET A 77 -9.25 8.99 -0.55
CA MET A 77 -8.80 7.64 -0.26
C MET A 77 -8.72 6.81 -1.54
N HIS A 78 -7.80 5.84 -1.52
CA HIS A 78 -7.57 4.90 -2.61
C HIS A 78 -7.06 3.57 -2.05
N ASP A 79 -7.60 2.45 -2.50
CA ASP A 79 -7.06 1.12 -2.20
C ASP A 79 -5.84 0.83 -3.06
N VAL A 80 -4.92 0.07 -2.51
CA VAL A 80 -3.67 -0.28 -3.19
C VAL A 80 -3.88 -1.58 -3.96
N THR A 81 -3.88 -1.49 -5.29
CA THR A 81 -4.07 -2.62 -6.20
C THR A 81 -2.83 -2.87 -7.05
N ARG A 82 -3.00 -3.18 -8.33
CA ARG A 82 -1.91 -3.39 -9.30
C ARG A 82 -0.98 -2.17 -9.33
N GLY A 83 0.32 -2.39 -9.54
CA GLY A 83 1.34 -1.34 -9.48
C GLY A 83 1.72 -0.91 -8.05
N GLY A 84 1.08 -1.49 -7.03
CA GLY A 84 1.40 -1.31 -5.63
C GLY A 84 1.14 0.09 -5.10
N ILE A 85 1.74 0.39 -3.96
CA ILE A 85 1.54 1.69 -3.30
C ILE A 85 2.13 2.84 -4.12
N LEU A 86 3.18 2.60 -4.90
CA LEU A 86 3.79 3.65 -5.71
C LEU A 86 2.81 4.19 -6.75
N GLU A 87 2.15 3.31 -7.51
CA GLU A 87 1.14 3.71 -8.50
C GLU A 87 -0.04 4.43 -7.82
N THR A 88 -0.53 3.88 -6.71
CA THR A 88 -1.60 4.50 -5.91
C THR A 88 -1.28 5.94 -5.48
N LEU A 89 -0.07 6.18 -4.95
CA LEU A 89 0.37 7.51 -4.53
C LEU A 89 0.47 8.47 -5.73
N MET A 90 0.95 7.98 -6.87
CA MET A 90 1.07 8.79 -8.08
C MET A 90 -0.29 9.14 -8.68
N GLU A 91 -1.24 8.20 -8.69
CA GLU A 91 -2.63 8.46 -9.09
C GLU A 91 -3.29 9.49 -8.18
N MET A 92 -3.16 9.36 -6.86
CA MET A 92 -3.70 10.34 -5.90
C MET A 92 -3.11 11.74 -6.14
N ALA A 93 -1.79 11.85 -6.32
CA ALA A 93 -1.11 13.12 -6.59
C ALA A 93 -1.57 13.74 -7.92
N SER A 94 -1.62 12.94 -8.98
CA SER A 94 -2.02 13.38 -10.32
C SER A 94 -3.49 13.83 -10.37
N LEU A 95 -4.41 13.03 -9.82
CA LEU A 95 -5.85 13.33 -9.85
C LEU A 95 -6.23 14.54 -8.99
N ALA A 96 -5.47 14.81 -7.93
CA ALA A 96 -5.67 15.97 -7.06
C ALA A 96 -4.85 17.20 -7.49
N ASP A 97 -3.96 17.06 -8.48
CA ASP A 97 -3.03 18.10 -8.96
C ASP A 97 -2.10 18.63 -7.86
N VAL A 98 -1.58 17.74 -7.00
CA VAL A 98 -0.74 18.04 -5.82
C VAL A 98 0.57 17.25 -5.86
N GLY A 99 1.42 17.46 -4.86
CA GLY A 99 2.56 16.62 -4.57
C GLY A 99 2.37 15.79 -3.30
N LEU A 100 3.15 14.72 -3.18
CA LEU A 100 3.23 13.93 -1.96
C LEU A 100 4.69 13.80 -1.51
N GLU A 101 4.94 14.04 -0.25
CA GLU A 101 6.22 13.75 0.41
C GLU A 101 6.02 12.59 1.37
N ILE A 102 6.66 11.48 1.09
CA ILE A 102 6.46 10.19 1.75
C ILE A 102 7.77 9.73 2.38
N ASP A 103 7.70 9.17 3.57
CA ASP A 103 8.83 8.51 4.24
C ASP A 103 8.65 6.99 4.17
N TYR A 104 9.52 6.32 3.40
CA TYR A 104 9.50 4.87 3.25
C TYR A 104 9.67 4.14 4.59
N GLY A 105 10.53 4.68 5.48
CA GLY A 105 10.76 4.11 6.80
C GLY A 105 9.54 4.10 7.71
N CYS A 106 8.52 4.93 7.40
CA CYS A 106 7.24 4.94 8.12
C CYS A 106 6.22 3.95 7.57
N MET A 107 6.45 3.36 6.38
CA MET A 107 5.49 2.43 5.79
C MET A 107 5.50 1.08 6.52
N PRO A 108 4.37 0.60 7.04
CA PRO A 108 4.28 -0.75 7.58
C PRO A 108 4.57 -1.78 6.49
N GLN A 109 5.46 -2.72 6.79
CA GLN A 109 5.73 -3.87 5.94
C GLN A 109 5.72 -5.13 6.81
N PRO A 110 4.84 -6.11 6.56
CA PRO A 110 4.89 -7.39 7.27
C PRO A 110 6.26 -8.05 7.08
N LYS A 111 6.84 -8.57 8.17
CA LYS A 111 8.15 -9.22 8.11
C LYS A 111 8.21 -10.34 7.06
N VAL A 112 7.13 -11.08 6.90
CA VAL A 112 7.06 -12.14 5.88
C VAL A 112 7.06 -11.55 4.47
N ALA A 113 6.39 -10.41 4.24
CA ALA A 113 6.44 -9.74 2.93
C ALA A 113 7.85 -9.24 2.60
N ALA A 114 8.59 -8.72 3.60
CA ALA A 114 9.99 -8.34 3.40
C ALA A 114 10.88 -9.54 3.02
N ARG A 115 10.71 -10.70 3.69
CA ARG A 115 11.44 -11.94 3.34
C ARG A 115 11.11 -12.43 1.93
N PHE A 116 9.85 -12.36 1.53
CA PHE A 116 9.44 -12.70 0.17
C PHE A 116 10.03 -11.73 -0.86
N ALA A 117 10.02 -10.42 -0.57
CA ALA A 117 10.62 -9.43 -1.45
C ALA A 117 12.11 -9.69 -1.69
N GLU A 118 12.84 -10.02 -0.63
CA GLU A 118 14.26 -10.38 -0.73
C GLU A 118 14.45 -11.69 -1.53
N ALA A 119 13.70 -12.75 -1.21
CA ALA A 119 13.85 -14.06 -1.85
C ALA A 119 13.49 -14.04 -3.34
N PHE A 120 12.38 -13.38 -3.70
CA PHE A 120 11.90 -13.30 -5.09
C PHE A 120 12.50 -12.11 -5.85
N ASP A 121 13.26 -11.24 -5.17
CA ASP A 121 13.86 -10.04 -5.76
C ASP A 121 12.82 -9.13 -6.43
N PHE A 122 11.79 -8.71 -5.67
CA PHE A 122 10.79 -7.74 -6.13
C PHE A 122 10.79 -6.45 -5.31
N ASP A 123 10.38 -5.35 -5.95
CA ASP A 123 10.19 -4.06 -5.28
C ASP A 123 8.85 -4.04 -4.52
N PRO A 124 8.85 -3.97 -3.17
CA PRO A 124 7.62 -3.94 -2.38
C PRO A 124 6.71 -2.75 -2.68
N LEU A 125 7.26 -1.64 -3.20
CA LEU A 125 6.47 -0.46 -3.57
C LEU A 125 5.60 -0.69 -4.81
N LYS A 126 6.01 -1.63 -5.68
CA LYS A 126 5.36 -1.93 -6.97
C LYS A 126 4.55 -3.23 -6.94
N MET A 127 4.64 -3.98 -5.84
CA MET A 127 3.90 -5.23 -5.68
C MET A 127 2.45 -4.95 -5.27
N ILE A 128 1.50 -5.60 -5.93
CA ILE A 128 0.06 -5.54 -5.61
C ILE A 128 -0.18 -5.75 -4.11
N SER A 129 -1.06 -4.94 -3.52
CA SER A 129 -1.31 -4.95 -2.07
C SER A 129 -2.77 -4.71 -1.71
N SER A 130 -3.71 -5.43 -2.38
CA SER A 130 -5.11 -5.36 -1.97
C SER A 130 -5.24 -5.66 -0.47
N GLY A 131 -6.04 -4.85 0.20
CA GLY A 131 -6.12 -4.82 1.65
C GLY A 131 -5.45 -3.59 2.27
N THR A 132 -4.52 -2.96 1.58
CA THR A 132 -3.94 -1.68 1.97
C THR A 132 -4.83 -0.54 1.48
N LEU A 133 -5.10 0.43 2.33
CA LEU A 133 -5.81 1.65 1.97
C LEU A 133 -4.93 2.86 2.29
N VAL A 134 -4.84 3.79 1.35
CA VAL A 134 -4.19 5.10 1.53
C VAL A 134 -5.27 6.17 1.63
N ALA A 135 -5.14 7.08 2.58
CA ALA A 135 -6.07 8.18 2.76
C ALA A 135 -5.35 9.50 3.04
N SER A 136 -5.89 10.57 2.48
CA SER A 136 -5.52 11.95 2.80
C SER A 136 -6.43 12.47 3.90
N VAL A 137 -5.84 12.99 4.99
CA VAL A 137 -6.56 13.39 6.21
C VAL A 137 -6.09 14.77 6.65
N PRO A 138 -7.02 15.75 6.79
CA PRO A 138 -6.70 17.08 7.32
C PRO A 138 -6.17 17.00 8.75
N GLU A 139 -5.29 17.94 9.11
CA GLU A 139 -4.68 18.03 10.44
C GLU A 139 -5.73 18.04 11.56
N ASP A 140 -6.82 18.80 11.39
CA ASP A 140 -7.90 18.92 12.39
C ASP A 140 -8.73 17.63 12.55
N LYS A 141 -8.65 16.69 11.61
CA LYS A 141 -9.31 15.36 11.65
C LYS A 141 -8.38 14.23 12.09
N LEU A 142 -7.07 14.46 12.06
CA LEU A 142 -6.05 13.44 12.24
C LEU A 142 -6.22 12.64 13.53
N MET A 143 -6.41 13.32 14.67
CA MET A 143 -6.57 12.67 15.96
C MET A 143 -7.83 11.81 16.06
N GLY A 144 -8.92 12.23 15.41
CA GLY A 144 -10.17 11.46 15.35
C GLY A 144 -9.99 10.17 14.55
N VAL A 145 -9.35 10.27 13.39
CA VAL A 145 -9.05 9.10 12.51
C VAL A 145 -8.15 8.12 13.24
N LYS A 146 -7.01 8.58 13.80
CA LYS A 146 -6.03 7.74 14.52
C LYS A 146 -6.71 6.96 15.64
N ARG A 147 -7.49 7.64 16.49
CA ARG A 147 -8.24 6.98 17.58
C ARG A 147 -9.23 5.94 17.08
N ALA A 148 -9.95 6.22 15.97
CA ALA A 148 -10.92 5.28 15.43
C ALA A 148 -10.26 4.03 14.82
N LEU A 149 -9.10 4.17 14.18
CA LEU A 149 -8.31 3.05 13.67
C LEU A 149 -7.76 2.20 14.82
N ASP A 150 -7.23 2.84 15.88
CA ASP A 150 -6.74 2.15 17.09
C ASP A 150 -7.84 1.35 17.77
N GLN A 151 -9.03 1.94 17.95
CA GLN A 151 -10.19 1.28 18.53
C GLN A 151 -10.68 0.09 17.71
N ALA A 152 -10.51 0.14 16.39
CA ALA A 152 -10.84 -0.95 15.49
C ALA A 152 -9.73 -2.02 15.41
N GLY A 153 -8.58 -1.82 16.06
CA GLY A 153 -7.43 -2.71 15.99
C GLY A 153 -6.78 -2.77 14.60
N ILE A 154 -6.96 -1.74 13.80
CA ILE A 154 -6.39 -1.66 12.44
C ILE A 154 -4.98 -1.09 12.54
N VAL A 155 -3.99 -1.82 12.01
CA VAL A 155 -2.63 -1.31 11.87
C VAL A 155 -2.65 -0.14 10.89
N TRP A 156 -2.01 0.96 11.25
CA TRP A 156 -1.91 2.15 10.42
C TRP A 156 -0.60 2.89 10.66
N ALA A 157 -0.23 3.75 9.72
CA ALA A 157 0.89 4.68 9.87
C ALA A 157 0.60 6.00 9.14
N ASP A 158 1.19 7.07 9.68
CA ASP A 158 1.30 8.36 9.03
C ASP A 158 2.60 8.34 8.23
N ILE A 159 2.47 8.21 6.91
CA ILE A 159 3.60 7.96 6.01
C ILE A 159 4.08 9.21 5.28
N GLY A 160 3.41 10.36 5.48
CA GLY A 160 3.83 11.59 4.82
C GLY A 160 2.76 12.66 4.75
N LYS A 161 2.99 13.62 3.85
CA LYS A 161 2.15 14.81 3.69
C LYS A 161 1.87 15.15 2.22
N VAL A 162 0.73 15.78 2.02
CA VAL A 162 0.39 16.41 0.74
C VAL A 162 1.04 17.79 0.66
N THR A 163 1.67 18.09 -0.49
CA THR A 163 2.36 19.35 -0.76
C THR A 163 1.80 20.03 -2.01
N SER A 164 2.16 21.30 -2.21
CA SER A 164 1.82 22.04 -3.44
C SER A 164 2.78 21.75 -4.61
N GLU A 165 3.97 21.18 -4.33
CA GLU A 165 4.94 20.87 -5.37
C GLU A 165 4.66 19.49 -5.97
N LYS A 166 4.20 19.47 -7.23
CA LYS A 166 3.70 18.28 -7.92
C LYS A 166 4.68 17.11 -8.00
N GLY A 167 4.13 15.90 -8.05
CA GLY A 167 4.84 14.62 -8.11
C GLY A 167 4.99 13.97 -6.75
N VAL A 168 5.45 12.74 -6.74
CA VAL A 168 5.67 11.95 -5.53
C VAL A 168 7.15 11.91 -5.20
N ARG A 169 7.51 12.29 -3.99
CA ARG A 169 8.86 12.17 -3.44
C ARG A 169 8.84 11.15 -2.32
N ILE A 170 9.67 10.13 -2.44
CA ILE A 170 9.83 9.12 -1.39
C ILE A 170 11.23 9.26 -0.81
N LYS A 171 11.30 9.47 0.49
CA LYS A 171 12.52 9.50 1.27
C LYS A 171 12.86 8.07 1.69
N PHE A 172 14.08 7.64 1.35
CA PHE A 172 14.73 6.40 1.79
C PHE A 172 15.94 6.76 2.66
N ASP A 173 16.52 5.77 3.32
CA ASP A 173 17.79 5.95 4.05
C ASP A 173 18.93 6.42 3.13
N SER A 174 18.91 6.01 1.86
CA SER A 174 19.88 6.39 0.82
C SER A 174 19.66 7.78 0.23
N GLY A 175 18.55 8.45 0.51
CA GLY A 175 18.19 9.76 -0.04
C GLY A 175 16.74 9.84 -0.50
N VAL A 176 16.44 10.87 -1.31
CA VAL A 176 15.08 11.11 -1.82
C VAL A 176 15.00 10.76 -3.30
N THR A 177 14.03 9.94 -3.68
CA THR A 177 13.70 9.65 -5.07
C THR A 177 12.43 10.39 -5.47
N LYS A 178 12.43 11.03 -6.64
CA LYS A 178 11.28 11.73 -7.21
C LYS A 178 10.67 10.88 -8.33
N TYR A 179 9.37 10.62 -8.24
CA TYR A 179 8.58 9.94 -9.26
C TYR A 179 7.65 10.92 -9.94
N GLN A 180 7.59 10.92 -11.27
CA GLN A 180 6.77 11.84 -12.07
C GLN A 180 5.79 11.12 -13.00
N GLU A 181 6.13 9.90 -13.40
CA GLU A 181 5.32 9.07 -14.31
C GLU A 181 5.23 7.65 -13.77
N VAL A 182 4.11 6.99 -14.05
CA VAL A 182 3.90 5.58 -13.78
C VAL A 182 4.18 4.80 -15.06
N HIS A 183 4.98 3.76 -14.95
CA HIS A 183 5.22 2.83 -16.04
C HIS A 183 4.47 1.52 -15.76
N PRO A 184 3.31 1.27 -16.45
CA PRO A 184 2.48 0.08 -16.24
C PRO A 184 3.22 -1.26 -16.45
N GLU A 185 4.33 -1.23 -17.17
CA GLU A 185 5.21 -2.40 -17.43
C GLU A 185 5.99 -2.85 -16.19
N GLU A 186 5.99 -2.06 -15.12
CA GLU A 186 6.73 -2.33 -13.89
C GLU A 186 5.91 -3.07 -12.82
N ASP A 187 4.84 -3.76 -13.21
CA ASP A 187 4.04 -4.60 -12.31
C ASP A 187 4.85 -5.82 -11.84
N GLU A 188 5.20 -5.83 -10.56
CA GLU A 188 6.04 -6.88 -9.99
C GLU A 188 5.36 -8.25 -9.99
N LEU A 189 4.04 -8.32 -9.82
CA LEU A 189 3.34 -9.60 -9.90
C LEU A 189 3.41 -10.18 -11.31
N ALA A 190 3.18 -9.36 -12.35
CA ALA A 190 3.31 -9.79 -13.75
C ALA A 190 4.75 -10.26 -14.05
N ARG A 191 5.76 -9.57 -13.50
CA ARG A 191 7.17 -9.98 -13.62
C ARG A 191 7.41 -11.34 -12.97
N MET A 192 6.82 -11.62 -11.82
CA MET A 192 6.95 -12.93 -11.16
C MET A 192 6.34 -14.06 -12.00
N TRP A 193 5.15 -13.84 -12.56
CA TRP A 193 4.51 -14.83 -13.46
C TRP A 193 5.27 -15.07 -14.76
N THR A 194 6.05 -14.11 -15.21
CA THR A 194 6.96 -14.28 -16.37
C THR A 194 8.24 -15.03 -15.99
N ARG A 195 8.75 -14.77 -14.78
CA ARG A 195 10.06 -15.31 -14.31
C ARG A 195 9.96 -16.73 -13.77
N TYR A 196 8.82 -17.10 -13.21
CA TYR A 196 8.63 -18.40 -12.54
C TYR A 196 7.41 -19.13 -13.08
N THR A 197 7.45 -20.47 -13.02
CA THR A 197 6.30 -21.32 -13.36
C THR A 197 5.51 -21.60 -12.09
N PRO A 198 4.17 -21.38 -12.09
CA PRO A 198 3.31 -21.77 -10.98
C PRO A 198 3.39 -23.26 -10.66
N ASP A 199 3.13 -23.62 -9.39
CA ASP A 199 3.28 -24.99 -8.90
C ASP A 199 2.28 -25.97 -9.54
N ASP A 200 1.10 -25.48 -9.98
CA ASP A 200 0.02 -26.28 -10.58
C ASP A 200 -0.07 -26.14 -12.13
N ALA A 201 0.95 -25.62 -12.79
CA ALA A 201 1.01 -25.39 -14.23
C ALA A 201 1.59 -26.56 -15.02
#